data_0a7f1217fd47dd65ebfd848ddab508cf
#
_entry.id   0a7f1217fd47dd65ebfd848ddab508cf
#
_cell.length_a   1.000
_cell.length_b   1.000
_cell.length_c   1.000
_cell.angle_alpha   90.00
_cell.angle_beta   90.00
_cell.angle_gamma   90.00
#
_symmetry.space_group_name_H-M   'P 1'
#
loop_
_entity.id
_entity.type
_entity.pdbx_description
1 polymer ?
#
loop_
_entity_poly.entity_id
_entity_poly.type
_entity_poly.pdbx_seq_one_letter_code
_entity_poly.pdbx_strand_id
1 'polypeptide(L)'
;TEDIAIDLGTANTLIIHNDKVVIDSPSIVARDRISGKIIAVGKEANMMQGKTHENIKTIRPLKDGVIADFDASEKMISMFIKSIHKKKKKMFTPALRMIVCIPSGITEVEMRAVKESCERVNGKEVYLIHEPMAAAIGIGIDIMQPKGNMIVDIGGGTTEIAVIALGGIVCDKSVKIAGDVFTNDIVYYMRTQHNLF
;
A
#
# COMPACT_ATOMS: atom_id res chain seq x y z
N THR A 1 8.25 -8.52 -20.55
CA THR A 1 7.47 -8.28 -19.31
C THR A 1 8.44 -8.26 -18.15
N GLU A 2 8.29 -7.36 -17.20
CA GLU A 2 9.01 -7.36 -15.92
C GLU A 2 8.02 -7.65 -14.80
N ASP A 3 8.45 -8.44 -13.81
CA ASP A 3 7.61 -8.82 -12.67
C ASP A 3 7.77 -7.83 -11.53
N ILE A 4 6.65 -7.39 -10.97
CA ILE A 4 6.59 -6.47 -9.84
C ILE A 4 5.56 -6.99 -8.84
N ALA A 5 5.94 -7.05 -7.58
CA ALA A 5 4.98 -7.24 -6.48
C ALA A 5 4.82 -5.91 -5.74
N ILE A 6 3.57 -5.56 -5.42
CA ILE A 6 3.21 -4.31 -4.76
C ILE A 6 2.38 -4.64 -3.51
N ASP A 7 2.87 -4.21 -2.37
CA ASP A 7 2.07 -4.05 -1.16
C ASP A 7 1.65 -2.58 -1.07
N LEU A 8 0.37 -2.31 -1.30
CA LEU A 8 -0.20 -0.97 -1.36
C LEU A 8 -0.88 -0.64 -0.03
N GLY A 9 -0.08 -0.51 1.03
CA GLY A 9 -0.59 -0.28 2.37
C GLY A 9 -1.02 1.16 2.67
N THR A 10 -1.89 1.33 3.65
CA THR A 10 -2.39 2.64 4.12
C THR A 10 -1.25 3.55 4.61
N ALA A 11 -0.28 3.00 5.34
CA ALA A 11 0.84 3.77 5.88
C ALA A 11 2.03 3.80 4.92
N ASN A 12 2.41 2.65 4.37
CA ASN A 12 3.58 2.49 3.52
C ASN A 12 3.24 1.67 2.27
N THR A 13 3.91 1.98 1.17
CA THR A 13 3.91 1.20 -0.06
C THR A 13 5.27 0.51 -0.21
N LEU A 14 5.24 -0.80 -0.39
CA LEU A 14 6.40 -1.62 -0.72
C LEU A 14 6.31 -2.11 -2.17
N ILE A 15 7.43 -2.02 -2.91
CA ILE A 15 7.51 -2.60 -4.26
C ILE A 15 8.75 -3.48 -4.34
N ILE A 16 8.52 -4.73 -4.77
CA ILE A 16 9.56 -5.71 -5.06
C ILE A 16 9.69 -5.82 -6.58
N HIS A 17 10.91 -5.77 -7.06
CA HIS A 17 11.27 -5.97 -8.46
C HIS A 17 12.56 -6.77 -8.53
N ASN A 18 12.56 -7.87 -9.30
CA ASN A 18 13.70 -8.81 -9.39
C ASN A 18 14.17 -9.28 -8.00
N ASP A 19 13.26 -9.77 -7.19
CA ASP A 19 13.46 -10.32 -5.83
C ASP A 19 14.11 -9.35 -4.83
N LYS A 20 14.02 -8.04 -5.11
CA LYS A 20 14.57 -6.99 -4.23
C LYS A 20 13.51 -5.94 -3.95
N VAL A 21 13.46 -5.51 -2.70
CA VAL A 21 12.68 -4.32 -2.31
C VAL A 21 13.34 -3.10 -2.97
N VAL A 22 12.65 -2.50 -3.91
CA VAL A 22 13.13 -1.32 -4.67
C VAL A 22 12.46 -0.03 -4.23
N ILE A 23 11.27 -0.12 -3.66
CA ILE A 23 10.54 0.95 -2.99
C ILE A 23 10.12 0.46 -1.61
N ASP A 24 10.41 1.27 -0.61
CA ASP A 24 9.89 1.23 0.75
C ASP A 24 9.66 2.67 1.17
N SER A 25 8.40 3.11 1.12
CA SER A 25 8.09 4.53 1.16
C SER A 25 6.70 4.78 1.73
N PRO A 26 6.51 5.85 2.52
CA PRO A 26 5.19 6.22 3.00
C PRO A 26 4.18 6.39 1.86
N SER A 27 2.95 5.93 2.08
CA SER A 27 1.83 6.11 1.16
C SER A 27 1.23 7.51 1.30
N ILE A 28 1.99 8.52 0.86
CA ILE A 28 1.63 9.93 0.95
C ILE A 28 2.00 10.67 -0.34
N VAL A 29 1.20 11.64 -0.71
CA VAL A 29 1.47 12.52 -1.85
C VAL A 29 1.36 13.98 -1.43
N ALA A 30 2.13 14.84 -2.07
CA ALA A 30 2.01 16.29 -1.95
C ALA A 30 1.31 16.83 -3.22
N ARG A 31 0.20 17.53 -3.02
CA ARG A 31 -0.63 18.11 -4.08
C ARG A 31 -0.54 19.63 -4.01
N ASP A 32 -0.27 20.27 -5.12
CA ASP A 32 -0.45 21.70 -5.28
C ASP A 32 -1.95 22.03 -5.34
N ARG A 33 -2.43 22.89 -4.45
CA ARG A 33 -3.87 23.20 -4.32
C ARG A 33 -4.40 24.03 -5.48
N ILE A 34 -3.54 24.82 -6.13
CA ILE A 34 -3.94 25.73 -7.21
C ILE A 34 -4.08 24.93 -8.50
N SER A 35 -3.05 24.17 -8.87
CA SER A 35 -3.05 23.38 -10.11
C SER A 35 -3.67 21.99 -9.96
N GLY A 36 -3.89 21.50 -8.74
CA GLY A 36 -4.35 20.14 -8.45
C GLY A 36 -3.30 19.05 -8.71
N LYS A 37 -2.10 19.42 -9.16
CA LYS A 37 -1.07 18.46 -9.56
C LYS A 37 -0.37 17.84 -8.37
N ILE A 38 -0.06 16.54 -8.46
CA ILE A 38 0.82 15.85 -7.52
C ILE A 38 2.27 16.25 -7.88
N ILE A 39 2.97 16.84 -6.89
CA ILE A 39 4.33 17.37 -7.04
C ILE A 39 5.39 16.47 -6.41
N ALA A 40 5.04 15.69 -5.39
CA ALA A 40 5.92 14.74 -4.74
C ALA A 40 5.15 13.53 -4.21
N VAL A 41 5.84 12.41 -4.01
CA VAL A 41 5.27 11.18 -3.46
C VAL A 41 6.24 10.54 -2.45
N GLY A 42 5.71 9.72 -1.57
CA GLY A 42 6.49 8.91 -0.64
C GLY A 42 7.33 9.74 0.33
N LYS A 43 8.60 9.37 0.48
CA LYS A 43 9.53 10.02 1.43
C LYS A 43 9.64 11.53 1.20
N GLU A 44 9.65 11.96 -0.06
CA GLU A 44 9.72 13.37 -0.42
C GLU A 44 8.47 14.14 0.03
N ALA A 45 7.29 13.60 -0.25
CA ALA A 45 6.02 14.18 0.21
C ALA A 45 5.90 14.15 1.74
N ASN A 46 6.39 13.09 2.39
CA ASN A 46 6.38 12.97 3.85
C ASN A 46 7.23 14.04 4.54
N MET A 47 8.38 14.39 3.97
CA MET A 47 9.22 15.50 4.48
C MET A 47 8.51 16.86 4.40
N MET A 48 7.54 17.00 3.52
CA MET A 48 6.74 18.23 3.36
C MET A 48 5.59 18.33 4.37
N GLN A 49 5.23 17.23 5.04
CA GLN A 49 4.10 17.19 5.97
C GLN A 49 4.30 18.17 7.14
N GLY A 50 3.32 19.04 7.36
CA GLY A 50 3.37 20.05 8.43
C GLY A 50 4.37 21.20 8.21
N LYS A 51 5.07 21.25 7.08
CA LYS A 51 6.12 22.25 6.77
C LYS A 51 5.88 22.98 5.45
N THR A 52 4.72 22.77 4.83
CA THR A 52 4.43 23.31 3.50
C THR A 52 3.78 24.68 3.58
N HIS A 53 4.04 25.47 2.52
CA HIS A 53 3.23 26.66 2.22
C HIS A 53 1.76 26.25 2.07
N GLU A 54 0.84 27.16 2.36
CA GLU A 54 -0.62 26.91 2.31
C GLU A 54 -1.12 26.35 0.95
N ASN A 55 -0.39 26.61 -0.13
CA ASN A 55 -0.70 26.10 -1.47
C ASN A 55 -0.34 24.61 -1.67
N ILE A 56 0.36 23.97 -0.75
CA ILE A 56 0.70 22.56 -0.85
C ILE A 56 -0.01 21.79 0.26
N LYS A 57 -0.73 20.72 -0.11
CA LYS A 57 -1.39 19.81 0.83
C LYS A 57 -0.82 18.41 0.69
N THR A 58 -0.37 17.84 1.81
CA THR A 58 -0.07 16.41 1.87
C THR A 58 -1.33 15.62 2.16
N ILE A 59 -1.55 14.53 1.45
CA ILE A 59 -2.67 13.61 1.62
C ILE A 59 -2.19 12.17 1.55
N ARG A 60 -2.86 11.29 2.31
CA ARG A 60 -2.72 9.84 2.16
C ARG A 60 -3.79 9.36 1.18
N PRO A 61 -3.42 8.80 0.04
CA PRO A 61 -4.37 8.35 -0.97
C PRO A 61 -5.11 7.06 -0.58
N LEU A 62 -4.58 6.34 0.42
CA LEU A 62 -5.19 5.14 0.99
C LEU A 62 -5.65 5.41 2.43
N LYS A 63 -6.78 4.84 2.79
CA LYS A 63 -7.34 4.91 4.14
C LYS A 63 -8.04 3.59 4.46
N ASP A 64 -7.81 3.08 5.67
CA ASP A 64 -8.44 1.84 6.15
C ASP A 64 -8.29 0.67 5.16
N GLY A 65 -7.09 0.54 4.55
CA GLY A 65 -6.76 -0.53 3.59
C GLY A 65 -7.27 -0.30 2.16
N VAL A 66 -8.03 0.76 1.88
CA VAL A 66 -8.66 0.99 0.58
C VAL A 66 -8.24 2.30 -0.07
N ILE A 67 -8.44 2.42 -1.38
CA ILE A 67 -8.17 3.64 -2.13
C ILE A 67 -9.25 4.68 -1.79
N ALA A 68 -8.85 5.77 -1.13
CA ALA A 68 -9.71 6.91 -0.80
C ALA A 68 -9.62 8.03 -1.85
N ASP A 69 -8.47 8.17 -2.53
CA ASP A 69 -8.27 9.11 -3.64
C ASP A 69 -7.60 8.37 -4.80
N PHE A 70 -8.42 8.05 -5.82
CA PHE A 70 -8.02 7.24 -6.95
C PHE A 70 -6.90 7.90 -7.77
N ASP A 71 -7.06 9.18 -8.13
CA ASP A 71 -6.08 9.92 -8.93
C ASP A 71 -4.74 10.05 -8.21
N ALA A 72 -4.78 10.29 -6.91
CA ALA A 72 -3.58 10.37 -6.09
C ALA A 72 -2.87 9.02 -5.97
N SER A 73 -3.62 7.91 -5.80
CA SER A 73 -3.08 6.55 -5.78
C SER A 73 -2.43 6.17 -7.09
N GLU A 74 -3.14 6.36 -8.22
CA GLU A 74 -2.60 6.08 -9.56
C GLU A 74 -1.31 6.86 -9.82
N LYS A 75 -1.32 8.15 -9.48
CA LYS A 75 -0.14 8.99 -9.66
C LYS A 75 1.02 8.57 -8.78
N MET A 76 0.75 8.19 -7.52
CA MET A 76 1.76 7.69 -6.60
C MET A 76 2.41 6.41 -7.14
N ILE A 77 1.62 5.42 -7.54
CA ILE A 77 2.11 4.17 -8.13
C ILE A 77 2.91 4.46 -9.41
N SER A 78 2.39 5.32 -10.30
CA SER A 78 3.07 5.71 -11.53
C SER A 78 4.45 6.34 -11.25
N MET A 79 4.54 7.23 -10.27
CA MET A 79 5.81 7.88 -9.92
C MET A 79 6.80 6.90 -9.30
N PHE A 80 6.35 5.97 -8.46
CA PHE A 80 7.19 4.90 -7.92
C PHE A 80 7.73 3.99 -9.03
N ILE A 81 6.88 3.50 -9.92
CA ILE A 81 7.30 2.65 -11.04
C ILE A 81 8.27 3.39 -11.97
N LYS A 82 8.00 4.66 -12.29
CA LYS A 82 8.92 5.47 -13.08
C LYS A 82 10.28 5.66 -12.42
N SER A 83 10.32 5.76 -11.09
CA SER A 83 11.59 5.91 -10.35
C SER A 83 12.47 4.65 -10.44
N ILE A 84 11.86 3.45 -10.50
CA ILE A 84 12.57 2.17 -10.69
C ILE A 84 13.26 2.14 -12.05
N HIS A 85 12.59 2.63 -13.09
CA HIS A 85 13.10 2.59 -14.46
C HIS A 85 14.04 3.76 -14.81
N LYS A 86 13.98 4.89 -14.11
CA LYS A 86 14.88 6.04 -14.33
C LYS A 86 16.38 5.68 -14.25
N LYS A 87 16.74 4.71 -13.43
CA LYS A 87 18.13 4.24 -13.30
C LYS A 87 18.63 3.40 -14.49
N LYS A 88 17.70 2.88 -15.30
CA LYS A 88 18.01 2.06 -16.47
C LYS A 88 17.67 2.87 -17.72
N LYS A 89 18.53 3.64 -18.31
CA LYS A 89 18.36 4.43 -19.57
C LYS A 89 17.62 3.66 -20.70
N LYS A 90 16.50 3.04 -20.43
CA LYS A 90 15.67 2.32 -21.41
C LYS A 90 14.72 3.28 -22.07
N MET A 91 14.73 3.31 -23.40
CA MET A 91 13.90 4.18 -24.26
C MET A 91 12.41 3.79 -24.22
N PHE A 92 12.08 2.58 -23.75
CA PHE A 92 10.71 2.08 -23.61
C PHE A 92 10.47 1.52 -22.21
N THR A 93 9.33 1.86 -21.62
CA THR A 93 8.85 1.25 -20.37
C THR A 93 8.38 -0.17 -20.69
N PRO A 94 8.96 -1.21 -20.08
CA PRO A 94 8.52 -2.57 -20.33
C PRO A 94 7.08 -2.78 -19.87
N ALA A 95 6.37 -3.72 -20.49
CA ALA A 95 5.09 -4.19 -19.99
C ALA A 95 5.32 -4.88 -18.64
N LEU A 96 4.44 -4.61 -17.67
CA LEU A 96 4.57 -5.14 -16.31
C LEU A 96 3.56 -6.27 -16.07
N ARG A 97 4.02 -7.34 -15.42
CA ARG A 97 3.18 -8.31 -14.74
C ARG A 97 3.22 -7.99 -13.25
N MET A 98 2.07 -7.70 -12.68
CA MET A 98 1.96 -7.19 -11.32
C MET A 98 1.19 -8.16 -10.43
N ILE A 99 1.69 -8.38 -9.23
CA ILE A 99 0.93 -8.96 -8.12
C ILE A 99 0.74 -7.85 -7.09
N VAL A 100 -0.51 -7.62 -6.68
CA VAL A 100 -0.86 -6.52 -5.75
C VAL A 100 -1.59 -7.08 -4.56
N CYS A 101 -1.11 -6.77 -3.36
CA CYS A 101 -1.77 -7.14 -2.12
C CYS A 101 -3.03 -6.30 -1.91
N ILE A 102 -4.09 -6.96 -1.42
CA ILE A 102 -5.37 -6.36 -1.10
C ILE A 102 -5.86 -6.87 0.27
N PRO A 103 -6.57 -6.03 1.06
CA PRO A 103 -7.19 -6.47 2.31
C PRO A 103 -8.24 -7.55 2.09
N SER A 104 -8.48 -8.39 3.11
CA SER A 104 -9.51 -9.44 3.03
C SER A 104 -10.92 -8.88 2.94
N GLY A 105 -11.19 -7.75 3.61
CA GLY A 105 -12.52 -7.11 3.63
C GLY A 105 -12.81 -6.15 2.47
N ILE A 106 -12.02 -6.19 1.39
CA ILE A 106 -12.17 -5.30 0.24
C ILE A 106 -13.43 -5.63 -0.59
N THR A 107 -14.13 -4.61 -1.05
CA THR A 107 -15.28 -4.77 -1.96
C THR A 107 -14.84 -5.00 -3.41
N GLU A 108 -15.73 -5.56 -4.23
CA GLU A 108 -15.49 -5.77 -5.66
C GLU A 108 -15.19 -4.47 -6.43
N VAL A 109 -15.81 -3.37 -6.01
CA VAL A 109 -15.58 -2.04 -6.62
C VAL A 109 -14.17 -1.55 -6.30
N GLU A 110 -13.74 -1.72 -5.06
CA GLU A 110 -12.39 -1.35 -4.62
C GLU A 110 -11.32 -2.23 -5.26
N MET A 111 -11.55 -3.56 -5.37
CA MET A 111 -10.66 -4.47 -6.13
C MET A 111 -10.48 -4.01 -7.57
N ARG A 112 -11.57 -3.63 -8.23
CA ARG A 112 -11.54 -3.10 -9.59
C ARG A 112 -10.72 -1.81 -9.65
N ALA A 113 -10.90 -0.89 -8.69
CA ALA A 113 -10.15 0.37 -8.62
C ALA A 113 -8.64 0.14 -8.50
N VAL A 114 -8.21 -0.81 -7.65
CA VAL A 114 -6.79 -1.22 -7.53
C VAL A 114 -6.28 -1.75 -8.87
N LYS A 115 -7.01 -2.66 -9.49
CA LYS A 115 -6.63 -3.27 -10.77
C LYS A 115 -6.49 -2.23 -11.88
N GLU A 116 -7.48 -1.35 -12.04
CA GLU A 116 -7.47 -0.29 -13.04
C GLU A 116 -6.30 0.70 -12.81
N SER A 117 -5.99 1.05 -11.55
CA SER A 117 -4.84 1.88 -11.22
C SER A 117 -3.52 1.26 -11.71
N CYS A 118 -3.37 -0.07 -11.54
CA CYS A 118 -2.19 -0.80 -11.98
C CYS A 118 -2.13 -0.93 -13.52
N GLU A 119 -3.26 -1.18 -14.17
CA GLU A 119 -3.34 -1.25 -15.64
C GLU A 119 -2.95 0.08 -16.30
N ARG A 120 -3.36 1.21 -15.73
CA ARG A 120 -3.02 2.57 -16.23
C ARG A 120 -1.53 2.90 -16.13
N VAL A 121 -0.80 2.23 -15.25
CA VAL A 121 0.66 2.40 -15.13
C VAL A 121 1.46 1.33 -15.87
N ASN A 122 0.90 0.77 -16.93
CA ASN A 122 1.49 -0.25 -17.82
C ASN A 122 1.49 -1.69 -17.27
N GLY A 123 0.61 -1.99 -16.31
CA GLY A 123 0.29 -3.37 -15.91
C GLY A 123 -0.49 -4.08 -17.01
N LYS A 124 0.16 -5.02 -17.70
CA LYS A 124 -0.49 -5.84 -18.75
C LYS A 124 -1.21 -7.04 -18.18
N GLU A 125 -0.65 -7.58 -17.10
CA GLU A 125 -1.22 -8.68 -16.33
C GLU A 125 -1.22 -8.24 -14.86
N VAL A 126 -2.39 -8.13 -14.25
CA VAL A 126 -2.55 -7.69 -12.86
C VAL A 126 -3.29 -8.77 -12.08
N TYR A 127 -2.61 -9.33 -11.09
CA TYR A 127 -3.12 -10.33 -10.17
C TYR A 127 -3.27 -9.70 -8.79
N LEU A 128 -4.36 -10.03 -8.10
CA LEU A 128 -4.63 -9.59 -6.74
C LEU A 128 -4.42 -10.77 -5.78
N ILE A 129 -3.80 -10.52 -4.64
CA ILE A 129 -3.61 -11.50 -3.57
C ILE A 129 -4.02 -10.88 -2.24
N HIS A 130 -4.71 -11.62 -1.40
CA HIS A 130 -5.06 -11.14 -0.06
C HIS A 130 -3.81 -11.00 0.83
N GLU A 131 -3.72 -9.89 1.58
CA GLU A 131 -2.59 -9.56 2.46
C GLU A 131 -2.20 -10.73 3.39
N PRO A 132 -3.13 -11.39 4.13
CA PRO A 132 -2.73 -12.52 5.00
C PRO A 132 -2.18 -13.72 4.21
N MET A 133 -2.63 -13.94 2.98
CA MET A 133 -2.08 -14.99 2.12
C MET A 133 -0.66 -14.66 1.68
N ALA A 134 -0.42 -13.41 1.26
CA ALA A 134 0.92 -12.94 0.91
C ALA A 134 1.87 -13.01 2.11
N ALA A 135 1.40 -12.62 3.31
CA ALA A 135 2.16 -12.71 4.54
C ALA A 135 2.53 -14.16 4.88
N ALA A 136 1.58 -15.11 4.79
CA ALA A 136 1.84 -16.53 5.03
C ALA A 136 2.92 -17.09 4.11
N ILE A 137 2.85 -16.77 2.82
CA ILE A 137 3.86 -17.17 1.82
C ILE A 137 5.22 -16.53 2.15
N GLY A 138 5.21 -15.24 2.49
CA GLY A 138 6.43 -14.47 2.78
C GLY A 138 7.21 -14.97 3.99
N ILE A 139 6.54 -15.49 5.01
CA ILE A 139 7.20 -16.09 6.20
C ILE A 139 7.48 -17.59 6.02
N GLY A 140 7.23 -18.17 4.83
CA GLY A 140 7.56 -19.54 4.49
C GLY A 140 6.60 -20.59 5.03
N ILE A 141 5.36 -20.24 5.33
CA ILE A 141 4.33 -21.22 5.67
C ILE A 141 3.95 -22.01 4.42
N ASP A 142 3.97 -23.34 4.53
CA ASP A 142 3.42 -24.21 3.47
C ASP A 142 1.88 -24.17 3.55
N ILE A 143 1.32 -23.27 2.77
CA ILE A 143 -0.13 -23.02 2.70
C ILE A 143 -0.93 -24.20 2.12
N MET A 144 -0.27 -25.14 1.43
CA MET A 144 -0.92 -26.29 0.79
C MET A 144 -1.22 -27.44 1.78
N GLN A 145 -0.66 -27.41 2.97
CA GLN A 145 -0.92 -28.44 3.96
C GLN A 145 -2.36 -28.39 4.50
N PRO A 146 -2.95 -29.56 4.85
CA PRO A 146 -4.26 -29.65 5.49
C PRO A 146 -4.22 -29.27 6.97
N LYS A 147 -3.48 -28.21 7.30
CA LYS A 147 -3.31 -27.68 8.65
C LYS A 147 -3.68 -26.21 8.66
N GLY A 148 -4.59 -25.83 9.55
CA GLY A 148 -4.95 -24.42 9.73
C GLY A 148 -3.80 -23.62 10.32
N ASN A 149 -3.37 -22.58 9.63
CA ASN A 149 -2.40 -21.60 10.11
C ASN A 149 -3.11 -20.25 10.23
N MET A 150 -3.10 -19.66 11.45
CA MET A 150 -3.66 -18.35 11.67
C MET A 150 -2.59 -17.29 11.46
N ILE A 151 -2.90 -16.33 10.61
CA ILE A 151 -2.10 -15.12 10.35
C ILE A 151 -2.82 -13.93 10.98
N VAL A 152 -2.06 -13.09 11.67
CA VAL A 152 -2.50 -11.77 12.13
C VAL A 152 -1.54 -10.77 11.54
N ASP A 153 -2.03 -9.98 10.61
CA ASP A 153 -1.28 -8.93 9.93
C ASP A 153 -1.77 -7.56 10.40
N ILE A 154 -0.89 -6.81 11.08
CA ILE A 154 -1.21 -5.51 11.66
C ILE A 154 -0.57 -4.43 10.80
N GLY A 155 -1.35 -3.82 9.92
CA GLY A 155 -0.94 -2.73 9.06
C GLY A 155 -1.03 -1.34 9.71
N GLY A 156 -1.05 -0.30 8.87
CA GLY A 156 -1.29 1.08 9.32
C GLY A 156 -2.77 1.37 9.57
N GLY A 157 -3.66 0.97 8.67
CA GLY A 157 -5.09 1.27 8.72
C GLY A 157 -5.97 0.10 9.15
N THR A 158 -5.54 -1.14 8.86
CA THR A 158 -6.30 -2.37 9.12
C THR A 158 -5.44 -3.41 9.83
N THR A 159 -6.10 -4.28 10.61
CA THR A 159 -5.57 -5.54 11.09
C THR A 159 -6.34 -6.66 10.42
N GLU A 160 -5.63 -7.49 9.66
CA GLU A 160 -6.16 -8.63 8.94
C GLU A 160 -5.90 -9.92 9.73
N ILE A 161 -6.92 -10.71 9.96
CA ILE A 161 -6.82 -12.00 10.65
C ILE A 161 -7.38 -13.05 9.71
N ALA A 162 -6.61 -14.06 9.38
CA ALA A 162 -7.07 -15.14 8.52
C ALA A 162 -6.56 -16.50 8.97
N VAL A 163 -7.36 -17.53 8.78
CA VAL A 163 -6.94 -18.94 8.88
C VAL A 163 -6.79 -19.50 7.48
N ILE A 164 -5.61 -20.02 7.19
CA ILE A 164 -5.22 -20.51 5.85
C ILE A 164 -4.97 -22.02 5.96
N ALA A 165 -5.54 -22.79 5.04
CA ALA A 165 -5.28 -24.21 4.86
C ALA A 165 -5.59 -24.62 3.41
N LEU A 166 -4.87 -25.62 2.88
CA LEU A 166 -5.09 -26.20 1.54
C LEU A 166 -5.13 -25.12 0.43
N GLY A 167 -4.24 -24.13 0.51
CA GLY A 167 -4.10 -23.06 -0.48
C GLY A 167 -5.22 -22.02 -0.47
N GLY A 168 -6.12 -22.05 0.51
CA GLY A 168 -7.27 -21.13 0.61
C GLY A 168 -7.41 -20.47 1.98
N ILE A 169 -8.12 -19.36 2.00
CA ILE A 169 -8.56 -18.72 3.25
C ILE A 169 -9.84 -19.43 3.70
N VAL A 170 -9.76 -20.07 4.88
CA VAL A 170 -10.90 -20.80 5.48
C VAL A 170 -11.87 -19.84 6.16
N CYS A 171 -11.32 -18.88 6.89
CA CYS A 171 -12.08 -17.76 7.46
C CYS A 171 -11.16 -16.57 7.64
N ASP A 172 -11.72 -15.38 7.61
CA ASP A 172 -11.00 -14.13 7.80
C ASP A 172 -11.83 -13.09 8.53
N LYS A 173 -11.14 -12.09 9.07
CA LYS A 173 -11.70 -10.91 9.68
C LYS A 173 -10.78 -9.73 9.47
N SER A 174 -11.33 -8.63 8.93
CA SER A 174 -10.65 -7.34 8.87
C SER A 174 -11.22 -6.40 9.93
N VAL A 175 -10.35 -5.70 10.66
CA VAL A 175 -10.75 -4.67 11.62
C VAL A 175 -9.97 -3.38 11.37
N LYS A 176 -10.64 -2.23 11.48
CA LYS A 176 -10.04 -0.90 11.28
C LYS A 176 -9.41 -0.35 12.58
N ILE A 177 -8.67 -1.21 13.27
CA ILE A 177 -7.86 -0.89 14.45
C ILE A 177 -6.47 -1.39 14.16
N ALA A 178 -5.52 -0.48 13.98
CA ALA A 178 -4.16 -0.80 13.57
C ALA A 178 -3.20 0.35 13.95
N GLY A 179 -2.03 0.42 13.35
CA GLY A 179 -0.95 1.33 13.71
C GLY A 179 -1.34 2.81 13.83
N ASP A 180 -2.22 3.32 12.96
CA ASP A 180 -2.67 4.72 13.02
C ASP A 180 -3.52 4.99 14.28
N VAL A 181 -4.35 4.03 14.71
CA VAL A 181 -5.13 4.12 15.97
C VAL A 181 -4.17 4.08 17.16
N PHE A 182 -3.22 3.13 17.18
CA PHE A 182 -2.24 3.01 18.27
C PHE A 182 -1.40 4.31 18.41
N THR A 183 -0.98 4.89 17.30
CA THR A 183 -0.25 6.17 17.29
C THR A 183 -1.10 7.29 17.88
N ASN A 184 -2.37 7.38 17.49
CA ASN A 184 -3.29 8.40 18.01
C ASN A 184 -3.54 8.23 19.52
N ASP A 185 -3.67 7.01 20.00
CA ASP A 185 -3.83 6.69 21.43
C ASP A 185 -2.59 7.11 22.23
N ILE A 186 -1.39 6.86 21.71
CA ILE A 186 -0.13 7.32 22.33
C ILE A 186 -0.09 8.85 22.35
N VAL A 187 -0.40 9.51 21.25
CA VAL A 187 -0.44 11.00 21.19
C VAL A 187 -1.45 11.55 22.19
N TYR A 188 -2.64 10.96 22.28
CA TYR A 188 -3.66 11.36 23.24
C TYR A 188 -3.16 11.19 24.68
N TYR A 189 -2.56 10.05 25.00
CA TYR A 189 -1.97 9.78 26.33
C TYR A 189 -0.90 10.82 26.69
N MET A 190 0.03 11.10 25.76
CA MET A 190 1.11 12.07 26.00
C MET A 190 0.57 13.49 26.22
N ARG A 191 -0.47 13.86 25.49
CA ARG A 191 -1.15 15.16 25.71
C ARG A 191 -1.83 15.25 27.06
N THR A 192 -2.62 14.23 27.42
CA THR A 192 -3.47 14.28 28.61
C THR A 192 -2.73 14.02 29.91
N GLN A 193 -1.71 13.15 29.90
CA GLN A 193 -0.97 12.79 31.11
C GLN A 193 0.33 13.57 31.30
N HIS A 194 0.95 14.04 30.20
CA HIS A 194 2.26 14.69 30.22
C HIS A 194 2.28 16.10 29.63
N ASN A 195 1.13 16.60 29.16
CA ASN A 195 1.00 17.94 28.54
C ASN A 195 2.04 18.19 27.39
N LEU A 196 2.32 17.13 26.63
CA LEU A 196 3.20 17.21 25.45
C LEU A 196 2.37 17.31 24.17
N PHE A 197 2.78 18.17 23.22
CA PHE A 197 2.09 18.48 21.98
C PHE A 197 2.97 18.22 20.76
#